data_033d3cc1c6acbd39972798cd20907bf5
#
_entry.id   033d3cc1c6acbd39972798cd20907bf5
#
_cell.length_a   1.000
_cell.length_b   1.000
_cell.length_c   1.000
_cell.angle_alpha   90.00
_cell.angle_beta   90.00
_cell.angle_gamma   90.00
#
_symmetry.space_group_name_H-M   'P 1'
#
loop_
_entity.id
_entity.type
_entity.pdbx_description
1 polymer ?
#
loop_
_entity_poly.entity_id
_entity_poly.type
_entity_poly.pdbx_seq_one_letter_code
_entity_poly.pdbx_strand_id
1 'polypeptide(L)'
;MSALDGFKVLDFSRLLPGPYCSWMLAELGANVTRIENPREVEKQARVFGWDALTPAERERIRAQDMLARGKQTILLDIGHDSARDVILRLAQKCDIVVSDYRPGVLEGLGLGPEDLETVNPKLIHCSVTLCGQTGPYRDRPGHDPLAMAVSGAMSRAGDRLDRPSSLGLAVADVMTGTNAALAVLAAVIERDRTGKGKRLDLAMSDSAMCLNANVLSRHPDLSTIPARGRRRADTGIWRCKDGGFIATSDMEPRYWERFCHLVSHPEWIPLQLDSAARDGICETIGAIFETRTRPEWEAELSKAQTQFSPVLDLGEALE
;
A
#
# COMPACT_ATOMS: atom_id res chain seq x y z
N MET A 1 -0.83 -17.10 22.98
CA MET A 1 -0.75 -17.90 21.74
C MET A 1 -1.27 -16.99 20.61
N SER A 2 -0.43 -16.67 19.65
CA SER A 2 -0.79 -15.82 18.50
C SER A 2 -1.50 -16.65 17.43
N ALA A 3 -2.20 -16.02 16.49
CA ALA A 3 -3.01 -16.73 15.47
C ALA A 3 -2.17 -17.66 14.57
N LEU A 4 -0.92 -17.29 14.30
CA LEU A 4 0.02 -18.07 13.46
C LEU A 4 1.17 -18.68 14.27
N ASP A 5 0.98 -18.88 15.58
CA ASP A 5 1.99 -19.55 16.40
C ASP A 5 2.27 -20.97 15.86
N GLY A 6 3.55 -21.30 15.65
CA GLY A 6 4.00 -22.54 15.06
C GLY A 6 4.10 -22.56 13.53
N PHE A 7 3.52 -21.60 12.81
CA PHE A 7 3.66 -21.50 11.36
C PHE A 7 5.06 -20.98 10.97
N LYS A 8 5.64 -21.56 9.94
CA LYS A 8 6.96 -21.20 9.42
C LYS A 8 6.84 -20.60 8.02
N VAL A 9 7.37 -19.41 7.86
CA VAL A 9 7.39 -18.66 6.59
C VAL A 9 8.83 -18.55 6.10
N LEU A 10 9.06 -18.89 4.84
CA LEU A 10 10.29 -18.62 4.13
C LEU A 10 10.08 -17.43 3.19
N ASP A 11 10.78 -16.35 3.44
CA ASP A 11 10.57 -15.06 2.77
C ASP A 11 11.75 -14.77 1.83
N PHE A 12 11.50 -14.81 0.51
CA PHE A 12 12.45 -14.42 -0.54
C PHE A 12 12.21 -13.01 -1.06
N SER A 13 11.26 -12.29 -0.46
CA SER A 13 10.86 -10.99 -0.97
C SER A 13 11.86 -9.88 -0.61
N ARG A 14 11.82 -8.79 -1.36
CA ARG A 14 12.84 -7.74 -1.30
C ARG A 14 12.19 -6.40 -1.12
N LEU A 15 12.01 -5.49 -1.67
CA LEU A 15 11.58 -4.10 -1.64
C LEU A 15 10.46 -3.81 -0.62
N LEU A 16 9.19 -3.85 -1.01
CA LEU A 16 8.09 -3.44 -0.14
C LEU A 16 6.91 -4.42 -0.10
N PRO A 17 6.22 -4.81 -1.20
CA PRO A 17 4.94 -5.53 -1.07
C PRO A 17 5.10 -6.94 -0.47
N GLY A 18 6.12 -7.69 -0.88
CA GLY A 18 6.42 -9.00 -0.30
C GLY A 18 6.89 -8.92 1.15
N PRO A 19 7.91 -8.09 1.49
CA PRO A 19 8.31 -7.87 2.88
C PRO A 19 7.19 -7.35 3.76
N TYR A 20 6.25 -6.56 3.24
CA TYR A 20 5.07 -6.11 3.98
C TYR A 20 4.14 -7.28 4.31
N CYS A 21 3.89 -8.17 3.35
CA CYS A 21 3.12 -9.40 3.59
C CYS A 21 3.74 -10.25 4.71
N SER A 22 5.02 -10.59 4.59
CA SER A 22 5.70 -11.45 5.56
C SER A 22 5.89 -10.78 6.92
N TRP A 23 5.98 -9.44 6.99
CA TRP A 23 5.93 -8.69 8.24
C TRP A 23 4.56 -8.83 8.92
N MET A 24 3.45 -8.65 8.19
CA MET A 24 2.11 -8.88 8.76
C MET A 24 1.95 -10.31 9.31
N LEU A 25 2.48 -11.31 8.61
CA LEU A 25 2.47 -12.70 9.11
C LEU A 25 3.30 -12.86 10.40
N ALA A 26 4.46 -12.17 10.49
CA ALA A 26 5.28 -12.15 11.70
C ALA A 26 4.55 -11.50 12.89
N GLU A 27 3.88 -10.35 12.66
CA GLU A 27 3.05 -9.68 13.69
C GLU A 27 1.89 -10.56 14.18
N LEU A 28 1.39 -11.47 13.33
CA LEU A 28 0.39 -12.47 13.70
C LEU A 28 0.99 -13.71 14.40
N GLY A 29 2.31 -13.75 14.60
CA GLY A 29 3.02 -14.78 15.36
C GLY A 29 3.70 -15.86 14.53
N ALA A 30 3.75 -15.75 13.20
CA ALA A 30 4.49 -16.70 12.38
C ALA A 30 6.01 -16.55 12.59
N ASN A 31 6.72 -17.66 12.51
CA ASN A 31 8.19 -17.69 12.51
C ASN A 31 8.68 -17.43 11.08
N VAL A 32 9.11 -16.21 10.80
CA VAL A 32 9.54 -15.79 9.47
C VAL A 32 11.05 -15.85 9.33
N THR A 33 11.54 -16.62 8.36
CA THR A 33 12.94 -16.65 7.96
C THR A 33 13.09 -15.97 6.61
N ARG A 34 13.73 -14.80 6.59
CA ARG A 34 14.05 -14.03 5.40
C ARG A 34 15.36 -14.50 4.78
N ILE A 35 15.34 -14.77 3.49
CA ILE A 35 16.53 -15.07 2.69
C ILE A 35 16.99 -13.80 1.99
N GLU A 36 18.11 -13.24 2.41
CA GLU A 36 18.73 -12.10 1.76
C GLU A 36 19.86 -12.54 0.83
N ASN A 37 19.74 -12.24 -0.45
CA ASN A 37 20.84 -12.43 -1.40
C ASN A 37 21.83 -11.27 -1.26
N PRO A 38 23.09 -11.52 -0.85
CA PRO A 38 24.10 -10.47 -0.64
C PRO A 38 24.30 -9.58 -1.88
N ARG A 39 24.22 -10.16 -3.08
CA ARG A 39 24.35 -9.40 -4.34
C ARG A 39 23.21 -8.41 -4.55
N GLU A 40 21.98 -8.80 -4.18
CA GLU A 40 20.82 -7.91 -4.27
C GLU A 40 20.87 -6.81 -3.19
N VAL A 41 21.32 -7.14 -2.00
CA VAL A 41 21.53 -6.15 -0.92
C VAL A 41 22.53 -5.08 -1.33
N GLU A 42 23.68 -5.46 -1.92
CA GLU A 42 24.65 -4.49 -2.45
C GLU A 42 24.09 -3.64 -3.58
N LYS A 43 23.34 -4.26 -4.48
CA LYS A 43 22.68 -3.54 -5.58
C LYS A 43 21.66 -2.51 -5.08
N GLN A 44 20.84 -2.89 -4.11
CA GLN A 44 19.87 -1.98 -3.48
C GLN A 44 20.58 -0.85 -2.75
N ALA A 45 21.66 -1.14 -2.02
CA ALA A 45 22.44 -0.13 -1.33
C ALA A 45 22.94 0.96 -2.31
N ARG A 46 23.39 0.58 -3.51
CA ARG A 46 23.80 1.55 -4.55
C ARG A 46 22.61 2.37 -5.09
N VAL A 47 21.46 1.72 -5.34
CA VAL A 47 20.26 2.40 -5.85
C VAL A 47 19.74 3.45 -4.87
N PHE A 48 19.78 3.17 -3.56
CA PHE A 48 19.32 4.07 -2.52
C PHE A 48 20.42 4.96 -1.92
N GLY A 49 21.65 4.91 -2.46
CA GLY A 49 22.77 5.71 -1.96
C GLY A 49 23.30 5.26 -0.59
N TRP A 50 22.93 4.06 -0.13
CA TRP A 50 23.37 3.54 1.17
C TRP A 50 24.82 3.04 1.15
N ASP A 51 25.38 2.83 -0.03
CA ASP A 51 26.80 2.50 -0.22
C ASP A 51 27.75 3.64 0.23
N ALA A 52 27.23 4.89 0.22
CA ALA A 52 27.95 6.07 0.76
C ALA A 52 27.89 6.16 2.30
N LEU A 53 27.02 5.39 2.97
CA LEU A 53 26.86 5.42 4.43
C LEU A 53 27.94 4.59 5.13
N THR A 54 28.32 5.04 6.32
CA THR A 54 29.19 4.27 7.21
C THR A 54 28.52 2.98 7.70
N PRO A 55 29.29 1.98 8.13
CA PRO A 55 28.71 0.75 8.69
C PRO A 55 27.74 1.00 9.86
N ALA A 56 28.04 1.98 10.72
CA ALA A 56 27.20 2.32 11.86
C ALA A 56 25.85 2.94 11.43
N GLU A 57 25.86 3.78 10.39
CA GLU A 57 24.63 4.35 9.81
C GLU A 57 23.76 3.29 9.16
N ARG A 58 24.36 2.36 8.42
CA ARG A 58 23.64 1.23 7.82
C ARG A 58 23.02 0.34 8.90
N GLU A 59 23.73 0.07 9.98
CA GLU A 59 23.21 -0.73 11.08
C GLU A 59 22.04 -0.02 11.77
N ARG A 60 22.12 1.30 11.97
CA ARG A 60 21.02 2.09 12.52
C ARG A 60 19.77 2.03 11.63
N ILE A 61 19.92 2.13 10.30
CA ILE A 61 18.80 2.00 9.36
C ILE A 61 18.18 0.59 9.45
N ARG A 62 19.01 -0.45 9.50
CA ARG A 62 18.54 -1.83 9.66
C ARG A 62 17.78 -2.06 10.96
N ALA A 63 18.26 -1.48 12.05
CA ALA A 63 17.62 -1.60 13.35
C ALA A 63 16.24 -0.88 13.41
N GLN A 64 16.02 0.10 12.52
CA GLN A 64 14.77 0.84 12.41
C GLN A 64 13.83 0.28 11.31
N ASP A 65 14.27 -0.75 10.58
CA ASP A 65 13.46 -1.34 9.51
C ASP A 65 12.25 -2.08 10.09
N MET A 66 11.09 -1.44 10.00
CA MET A 66 9.82 -2.04 10.46
C MET A 66 9.49 -3.35 9.74
N LEU A 67 9.89 -3.48 8.47
CA LEU A 67 9.61 -4.68 7.67
C LEU A 67 10.50 -5.87 8.05
N ALA A 68 11.61 -5.61 8.75
CA ALA A 68 12.49 -6.66 9.29
C ALA A 68 12.08 -7.12 10.70
N ARG A 69 11.20 -6.35 11.37
CA ARG A 69 10.78 -6.67 12.74
C ARG A 69 10.10 -8.03 12.83
N GLY A 70 10.49 -8.82 13.84
CA GLY A 70 9.93 -10.16 14.07
C GLY A 70 10.45 -11.24 13.11
N LYS A 71 11.39 -10.93 12.22
CA LYS A 71 11.97 -11.87 11.26
C LYS A 71 13.40 -12.26 11.62
N GLN A 72 13.77 -13.50 11.30
CA GLN A 72 15.15 -13.95 11.28
C GLN A 72 15.70 -13.82 9.85
N THR A 73 16.97 -13.48 9.69
CA THR A 73 17.59 -13.31 8.36
C THR A 73 18.73 -14.31 8.15
N ILE A 74 18.74 -14.95 6.99
CA ILE A 74 19.82 -15.77 6.49
C ILE A 74 20.41 -15.10 5.24
N LEU A 75 21.70 -14.83 5.24
CA LEU A 75 22.40 -14.35 4.05
C LEU A 75 22.75 -15.55 3.17
N LEU A 76 22.18 -15.63 1.97
CA LEU A 76 22.38 -16.74 1.05
C LEU A 76 22.33 -16.25 -0.40
N ASP A 77 23.41 -16.47 -1.15
CA ASP A 77 23.42 -16.26 -2.60
C ASP A 77 22.60 -17.35 -3.28
N ILE A 78 21.34 -17.07 -3.58
CA ILE A 78 20.41 -18.02 -4.20
C ILE A 78 20.82 -18.46 -5.62
N GLY A 79 21.74 -17.73 -6.25
CA GLY A 79 22.32 -18.10 -7.54
C GLY A 79 23.46 -19.10 -7.45
N HIS A 80 23.90 -19.48 -6.26
CA HIS A 80 24.94 -20.48 -6.06
C HIS A 80 24.33 -21.89 -6.05
N ASP A 81 24.94 -22.84 -6.76
CA ASP A 81 24.41 -24.21 -6.92
C ASP A 81 24.03 -24.90 -5.60
N SER A 82 24.88 -24.77 -4.56
CA SER A 82 24.62 -25.36 -3.25
C SER A 82 23.47 -24.68 -2.48
N ALA A 83 23.08 -23.48 -2.83
CA ALA A 83 21.99 -22.76 -2.16
C ALA A 83 20.63 -23.42 -2.42
N ARG A 84 20.43 -23.96 -3.64
CA ARG A 84 19.22 -24.68 -4.00
C ARG A 84 18.89 -25.79 -3.01
N ASP A 85 19.84 -26.65 -2.69
CA ASP A 85 19.63 -27.78 -1.77
C ASP A 85 19.32 -27.31 -0.34
N VAL A 86 19.92 -26.20 0.09
CA VAL A 86 19.61 -25.59 1.40
C VAL A 86 18.17 -25.10 1.42
N ILE A 87 17.76 -24.39 0.37
CA ILE A 87 16.41 -23.81 0.26
C ILE A 87 15.34 -24.92 0.20
N LEU A 88 15.56 -25.96 -0.60
CA LEU A 88 14.63 -27.10 -0.68
C LEU A 88 14.45 -27.80 0.68
N ARG A 89 15.53 -27.98 1.44
CA ARG A 89 15.45 -28.52 2.81
C ARG A 89 14.71 -27.60 3.78
N LEU A 90 14.82 -26.27 3.63
CA LEU A 90 14.03 -25.33 4.41
C LEU A 90 12.55 -25.40 4.02
N ALA A 91 12.24 -25.43 2.71
CA ALA A 91 10.88 -25.50 2.19
C ALA A 91 10.12 -26.78 2.64
N GLN A 92 10.83 -27.90 2.80
CA GLN A 92 10.24 -29.14 3.36
C GLN A 92 9.62 -28.94 4.76
N LYS A 93 10.14 -27.96 5.53
CA LYS A 93 9.76 -27.70 6.92
C LYS A 93 8.95 -26.40 7.09
N CYS A 94 8.67 -25.69 6.00
CA CYS A 94 7.91 -24.45 6.00
C CYS A 94 6.44 -24.69 5.62
N ASP A 95 5.60 -23.80 6.06
CA ASP A 95 4.16 -23.76 5.73
C ASP A 95 3.89 -22.84 4.55
N ILE A 96 4.64 -21.74 4.47
CA ILE A 96 4.41 -20.66 3.55
C ILE A 96 5.73 -20.20 2.93
N VAL A 97 5.72 -19.93 1.63
CA VAL A 97 6.79 -19.21 0.92
C VAL A 97 6.21 -17.92 0.38
N VAL A 98 6.91 -16.80 0.57
CA VAL A 98 6.59 -15.50 -0.03
C VAL A 98 7.74 -15.10 -0.95
N SER A 99 7.43 -14.68 -2.19
CA SER A 99 8.42 -14.22 -3.16
C SER A 99 7.91 -13.02 -3.95
N ASP A 100 8.82 -12.13 -4.32
CA ASP A 100 8.54 -11.01 -5.23
C ASP A 100 9.47 -10.99 -6.44
N TYR A 101 10.06 -12.13 -6.77
CA TYR A 101 10.82 -12.27 -8.01
C TYR A 101 9.91 -12.23 -9.22
N ARG A 102 10.40 -11.65 -10.32
CA ARG A 102 9.69 -11.69 -11.61
C ARG A 102 9.42 -13.12 -12.04
N PRO A 103 8.32 -13.36 -12.77
CA PRO A 103 8.01 -14.68 -13.29
C PRO A 103 9.18 -15.31 -14.03
N GLY A 104 9.44 -16.59 -13.79
CA GLY A 104 10.53 -17.35 -14.41
C GLY A 104 11.88 -17.28 -13.70
N VAL A 105 12.09 -16.34 -12.75
CA VAL A 105 13.40 -16.19 -12.08
C VAL A 105 13.67 -17.34 -11.11
N LEU A 106 12.74 -17.64 -10.22
CA LEU A 106 12.90 -18.74 -9.27
C LEU A 106 12.83 -20.11 -9.98
N GLU A 107 12.00 -20.23 -11.00
CA GLU A 107 11.92 -21.41 -11.88
C GLU A 107 13.28 -21.70 -12.55
N GLY A 108 13.94 -20.65 -13.05
CA GLY A 108 15.28 -20.79 -13.64
C GLY A 108 16.38 -21.23 -12.65
N LEU A 109 16.12 -21.08 -11.35
CA LEU A 109 16.99 -21.54 -10.27
C LEU A 109 16.57 -22.92 -9.71
N GLY A 110 15.51 -23.54 -10.24
CA GLY A 110 14.94 -24.78 -9.69
C GLY A 110 14.34 -24.58 -8.28
N LEU A 111 13.80 -23.39 -8.04
CA LEU A 111 13.14 -22.95 -6.80
C LEU A 111 11.74 -22.40 -7.06
N GLY A 112 11.20 -22.71 -8.25
CA GLY A 112 9.84 -22.32 -8.62
C GLY A 112 8.77 -23.05 -7.80
N PRO A 113 7.50 -22.64 -7.97
CA PRO A 113 6.39 -23.26 -7.23
C PRO A 113 6.32 -24.79 -7.40
N GLU A 114 6.64 -25.30 -8.61
CA GLU A 114 6.62 -26.74 -8.91
C GLU A 114 7.73 -27.50 -8.19
N ASP A 115 8.94 -26.93 -8.16
CA ASP A 115 10.08 -27.53 -7.44
C ASP A 115 9.77 -27.62 -5.95
N LEU A 116 9.23 -26.54 -5.38
CA LEU A 116 8.90 -26.46 -3.95
C LEU A 116 7.73 -27.38 -3.58
N GLU A 117 6.71 -27.50 -4.42
CA GLU A 117 5.57 -28.41 -4.22
C GLU A 117 5.99 -29.87 -4.25
N THR A 118 7.00 -30.21 -5.06
CA THR A 118 7.56 -31.58 -5.12
C THR A 118 8.14 -32.01 -3.76
N VAL A 119 8.77 -31.09 -3.03
CA VAL A 119 9.36 -31.40 -1.73
C VAL A 119 8.39 -31.18 -0.56
N ASN A 120 7.34 -30.38 -0.78
CA ASN A 120 6.29 -30.11 0.21
C ASN A 120 4.92 -29.83 -0.43
N PRO A 121 4.11 -30.88 -0.68
CA PRO A 121 2.78 -30.73 -1.30
C PRO A 121 1.77 -29.91 -0.50
N LYS A 122 2.09 -29.58 0.76
CA LYS A 122 1.25 -28.75 1.63
C LYS A 122 1.69 -27.29 1.67
N LEU A 123 2.73 -26.94 0.93
CA LEU A 123 3.29 -25.60 0.93
C LEU A 123 2.33 -24.60 0.27
N ILE A 124 2.13 -23.46 0.92
CA ILE A 124 1.44 -22.31 0.33
C ILE A 124 2.52 -21.41 -0.27
N HIS A 125 2.50 -21.24 -1.59
CA HIS A 125 3.44 -20.37 -2.30
C HIS A 125 2.73 -19.09 -2.74
N CYS A 126 3.16 -17.94 -2.21
CA CYS A 126 2.63 -16.62 -2.52
C CYS A 126 3.63 -15.85 -3.38
N SER A 127 3.30 -15.66 -4.64
CA SER A 127 4.06 -14.84 -5.59
C SER A 127 3.46 -13.44 -5.68
N VAL A 128 4.27 -12.42 -5.45
CA VAL A 128 3.87 -11.00 -5.59
C VAL A 128 4.62 -10.40 -6.77
N THR A 129 3.89 -9.90 -7.77
CA THR A 129 4.52 -9.33 -8.97
C THR A 129 3.77 -8.08 -9.45
N LEU A 130 4.35 -7.34 -10.40
CA LEU A 130 3.71 -6.14 -10.93
C LEU A 130 2.33 -6.43 -11.55
N CYS A 131 2.24 -7.45 -12.43
CA CYS A 131 1.05 -7.73 -13.24
C CYS A 131 0.64 -9.21 -13.25
N GLY A 132 1.06 -10.01 -12.27
CA GLY A 132 0.74 -11.43 -12.17
C GLY A 132 1.68 -12.35 -12.94
N GLN A 133 1.45 -13.65 -12.80
CA GLN A 133 2.24 -14.73 -13.41
C GLN A 133 1.82 -15.02 -14.86
N THR A 134 0.72 -14.42 -15.31
CA THR A 134 0.12 -14.65 -16.65
C THR A 134 -0.27 -13.32 -17.30
N GLY A 135 -0.74 -13.39 -18.56
CA GLY A 135 -1.25 -12.22 -19.27
C GLY A 135 -0.18 -11.41 -20.01
N PRO A 136 -0.62 -10.37 -20.77
CA PRO A 136 0.25 -9.65 -21.72
C PRO A 136 1.29 -8.77 -21.03
N TYR A 137 1.14 -8.48 -19.75
CA TYR A 137 2.06 -7.63 -18.95
C TYR A 137 2.92 -8.41 -17.98
N ARG A 138 2.85 -9.74 -18.00
CA ARG A 138 3.59 -10.66 -17.12
C ARG A 138 5.08 -10.30 -16.95
N ASP A 139 5.75 -10.01 -18.04
CA ASP A 139 7.19 -9.80 -18.07
C ASP A 139 7.61 -8.32 -17.90
N ARG A 140 6.63 -7.42 -17.68
CA ARG A 140 6.94 -6.00 -17.46
C ARG A 140 7.59 -5.79 -16.10
N PRO A 141 8.75 -5.13 -16.05
CA PRO A 141 9.32 -4.68 -14.78
C PRO A 141 8.59 -3.44 -14.30
N GLY A 142 8.54 -3.23 -12.97
CA GLY A 142 8.01 -1.99 -12.43
C GLY A 142 7.86 -2.00 -10.92
N HIS A 143 7.43 -0.84 -10.43
CA HIS A 143 7.17 -0.54 -9.03
C HIS A 143 5.78 0.07 -8.89
N ASP A 144 5.41 0.47 -7.67
CA ASP A 144 4.12 1.06 -7.30
C ASP A 144 3.52 2.01 -8.34
N PRO A 145 4.22 3.07 -8.84
CA PRO A 145 3.60 4.00 -9.77
C PRO A 145 3.12 3.35 -11.08
N LEU A 146 3.80 2.27 -11.52
CA LEU A 146 3.41 1.56 -12.74
C LEU A 146 2.18 0.67 -12.50
N ALA A 147 2.06 0.06 -11.33
CA ALA A 147 0.85 -0.66 -10.92
C ALA A 147 -0.35 0.29 -10.84
N MET A 148 -0.17 1.45 -10.19
CA MET A 148 -1.18 2.50 -10.13
C MET A 148 -1.59 3.03 -11.51
N ALA A 149 -0.65 3.13 -12.44
CA ALA A 149 -0.91 3.60 -13.80
C ALA A 149 -1.69 2.56 -14.63
N VAL A 150 -1.24 1.30 -14.66
CA VAL A 150 -1.84 0.25 -15.48
C VAL A 150 -3.23 -0.17 -14.96
N SER A 151 -3.48 -0.03 -13.66
CA SER A 151 -4.79 -0.31 -13.06
C SER A 151 -5.83 0.80 -13.26
N GLY A 152 -5.44 1.94 -13.83
CA GLY A 152 -6.30 3.12 -13.95
C GLY A 152 -6.45 3.93 -12.65
N ALA A 153 -5.96 3.46 -11.51
CA ALA A 153 -6.06 4.17 -10.23
C ALA A 153 -5.35 5.54 -10.28
N MET A 154 -4.18 5.61 -10.92
CA MET A 154 -3.45 6.87 -11.08
C MET A 154 -4.23 7.93 -11.87
N SER A 155 -5.06 7.52 -12.83
CA SER A 155 -5.89 8.47 -13.60
C SER A 155 -6.89 9.22 -12.71
N ARG A 156 -7.17 8.71 -11.53
CA ARG A 156 -8.11 9.26 -10.56
C ARG A 156 -7.44 9.89 -9.33
N ALA A 157 -6.13 9.73 -9.20
CA ALA A 157 -5.36 10.30 -8.10
C ALA A 157 -5.08 11.80 -8.29
N GLY A 158 -5.01 12.54 -7.17
CA GLY A 158 -4.70 13.97 -7.13
C GLY A 158 -5.88 14.88 -7.43
N ASP A 159 -5.68 16.15 -7.23
CA ASP A 159 -6.67 17.24 -7.35
C ASP A 159 -6.63 17.99 -8.70
N ARG A 160 -5.55 17.83 -9.47
CA ARG A 160 -5.40 18.49 -10.77
C ARG A 160 -6.16 17.76 -11.87
N LEU A 161 -6.95 18.48 -12.64
CA LEU A 161 -7.75 17.91 -13.74
C LEU A 161 -6.94 17.74 -15.04
N ASP A 162 -5.87 18.52 -15.20
CA ASP A 162 -5.06 18.57 -16.42
C ASP A 162 -4.11 17.39 -16.58
N ARG A 163 -3.76 16.72 -15.48
CA ARG A 163 -2.85 15.55 -15.51
C ARG A 163 -3.05 14.58 -14.35
N PRO A 164 -2.74 13.27 -14.52
CA PRO A 164 -2.63 12.33 -13.42
C PRO A 164 -1.54 12.74 -12.43
N SER A 165 -1.69 12.37 -11.17
CA SER A 165 -0.72 12.65 -10.10
C SER A 165 -0.32 11.38 -9.38
N SER A 166 0.95 11.30 -8.98
CA SER A 166 1.39 10.33 -7.98
C SER A 166 0.92 10.77 -6.60
N LEU A 167 0.56 9.83 -5.75
CA LEU A 167 0.17 10.11 -4.35
C LEU A 167 1.38 10.35 -3.44
N GLY A 168 2.61 10.08 -3.91
CA GLY A 168 3.81 10.16 -3.07
C GLY A 168 3.91 9.05 -2.01
N LEU A 169 2.97 8.12 -2.01
CA LEU A 169 2.91 6.95 -1.13
C LEU A 169 2.88 5.69 -1.97
N ALA A 170 3.49 4.61 -1.48
CA ALA A 170 3.52 3.30 -2.14
C ALA A 170 2.21 2.52 -1.88
N VAL A 171 1.09 3.04 -2.41
CA VAL A 171 -0.27 2.53 -2.12
C VAL A 171 -0.50 1.15 -2.71
N ALA A 172 -0.07 0.92 -3.96
CA ALA A 172 -0.20 -0.38 -4.61
C ALA A 172 0.64 -1.45 -3.91
N ASP A 173 1.86 -1.10 -3.47
CA ASP A 173 2.75 -2.00 -2.73
C ASP A 173 2.11 -2.44 -1.40
N VAL A 174 1.71 -1.48 -0.56
CA VAL A 174 1.12 -1.76 0.76
C VAL A 174 -0.19 -2.54 0.62
N MET A 175 -1.05 -2.14 -0.31
CA MET A 175 -2.30 -2.85 -0.56
C MET A 175 -2.06 -4.28 -1.05
N THR A 176 -1.07 -4.49 -1.91
CA THR A 176 -0.73 -5.84 -2.38
C THR A 176 -0.16 -6.70 -1.26
N GLY A 177 0.73 -6.16 -0.43
CA GLY A 177 1.25 -6.87 0.74
C GLY A 177 0.14 -7.28 1.71
N THR A 178 -0.84 -6.39 1.95
CA THR A 178 -2.03 -6.68 2.77
C THR A 178 -2.90 -7.77 2.14
N ASN A 179 -3.21 -7.65 0.84
CA ASN A 179 -3.99 -8.66 0.12
C ASN A 179 -3.28 -10.03 0.08
N ALA A 180 -1.94 -10.02 -0.05
CA ALA A 180 -1.12 -11.23 0.00
C ALA A 180 -1.21 -11.91 1.37
N ALA A 181 -1.10 -11.17 2.46
CA ALA A 181 -1.27 -11.72 3.80
C ALA A 181 -2.68 -12.29 3.99
N LEU A 182 -3.72 -11.61 3.54
CA LEU A 182 -5.10 -12.10 3.58
C LEU A 182 -5.28 -13.39 2.76
N ALA A 183 -4.74 -13.42 1.55
CA ALA A 183 -4.80 -14.61 0.68
C ALA A 183 -4.06 -15.81 1.30
N VAL A 184 -2.90 -15.57 1.94
CA VAL A 184 -2.16 -16.60 2.68
C VAL A 184 -3.01 -17.15 3.84
N LEU A 185 -3.66 -16.29 4.63
CA LEU A 185 -4.55 -16.73 5.73
C LEU A 185 -5.72 -17.57 5.21
N ALA A 186 -6.34 -17.15 4.10
CA ALA A 186 -7.40 -17.93 3.44
C ALA A 186 -6.89 -19.28 2.94
N ALA A 187 -5.68 -19.33 2.37
CA ALA A 187 -5.07 -20.57 1.93
C ALA A 187 -4.69 -21.51 3.09
N VAL A 188 -4.30 -20.99 4.25
CA VAL A 188 -4.10 -21.78 5.48
C VAL A 188 -5.40 -22.46 5.88
N ILE A 189 -6.51 -21.71 5.94
CA ILE A 189 -7.83 -22.27 6.27
C ILE A 189 -8.27 -23.33 5.24
N GLU A 190 -8.00 -23.11 3.96
CA GLU A 190 -8.31 -24.09 2.89
C GLU A 190 -7.43 -25.34 3.05
N ARG A 191 -6.13 -25.18 3.32
CA ARG A 191 -5.19 -26.26 3.52
C ARG A 191 -5.59 -27.16 4.69
N ASP A 192 -6.06 -26.58 5.80
CA ASP A 192 -6.49 -27.34 6.97
C ASP A 192 -7.69 -28.26 6.67
N ARG A 193 -8.53 -27.88 5.70
CA ARG A 193 -9.67 -28.70 5.25
C ARG A 193 -9.30 -29.71 4.18
N THR A 194 -8.38 -29.36 3.28
CA THR A 194 -8.07 -30.15 2.08
C THR A 194 -6.80 -30.99 2.20
N GLY A 195 -5.92 -30.63 3.14
CA GLY A 195 -4.59 -31.22 3.28
C GLY A 195 -3.59 -30.83 2.20
N LYS A 196 -3.94 -29.89 1.28
CA LYS A 196 -3.13 -29.50 0.11
C LYS A 196 -2.65 -28.05 0.23
N GLY A 197 -1.43 -27.80 -0.23
CA GLY A 197 -0.91 -26.46 -0.41
C GLY A 197 -1.62 -25.70 -1.53
N LYS A 198 -1.20 -24.47 -1.78
CA LYS A 198 -1.80 -23.60 -2.80
C LYS A 198 -0.77 -22.64 -3.39
N ARG A 199 -0.89 -22.38 -4.69
CA ARG A 199 -0.17 -21.29 -5.36
C ARG A 199 -1.07 -20.06 -5.39
N LEU A 200 -0.54 -18.94 -4.89
CA LEU A 200 -1.21 -17.65 -4.86
C LEU A 200 -0.46 -16.70 -5.78
N ASP A 201 -1.17 -16.09 -6.70
CA ASP A 201 -0.65 -15.08 -7.64
C ASP A 201 -1.23 -13.72 -7.28
N LEU A 202 -0.42 -12.83 -6.72
CA LEU A 202 -0.80 -11.50 -6.27
C LEU A 202 -0.18 -10.46 -7.20
N ALA A 203 -1.02 -9.88 -8.06
CA ALA A 203 -0.62 -8.78 -8.91
C ALA A 203 -0.82 -7.43 -8.22
N MET A 204 0.20 -6.57 -8.27
CA MET A 204 0.10 -5.20 -7.78
C MET A 204 -0.92 -4.40 -8.59
N SER A 205 -1.02 -4.65 -9.90
CA SER A 205 -2.04 -4.06 -10.78
C SER A 205 -3.47 -4.38 -10.32
N ASP A 206 -3.73 -5.62 -9.91
CA ASP A 206 -5.05 -6.07 -9.49
C ASP A 206 -5.40 -5.48 -8.11
N SER A 207 -4.43 -5.47 -7.20
CA SER A 207 -4.58 -4.80 -5.91
C SER A 207 -4.88 -3.31 -6.07
N ALA A 208 -4.16 -2.62 -6.95
CA ALA A 208 -4.41 -1.21 -7.25
C ALA A 208 -5.76 -0.99 -7.96
N MET A 209 -6.23 -1.96 -8.79
CA MET A 209 -7.55 -1.90 -9.41
C MET A 209 -8.67 -1.87 -8.36
N CYS A 210 -8.51 -2.57 -7.25
CA CYS A 210 -9.49 -2.57 -6.16
C CYS A 210 -9.75 -1.18 -5.56
N LEU A 211 -8.82 -0.22 -5.69
CA LEU A 211 -9.04 1.18 -5.29
C LEU A 211 -10.17 1.85 -6.09
N ASN A 212 -10.48 1.32 -7.28
CA ASN A 212 -11.56 1.81 -8.13
C ASN A 212 -12.92 1.14 -7.84
N ALA A 213 -13.01 0.21 -6.88
CA ALA A 213 -14.21 -0.62 -6.66
C ALA A 213 -15.49 0.22 -6.49
N ASN A 214 -15.42 1.32 -5.72
CA ASN A 214 -16.56 2.21 -5.51
C ASN A 214 -17.04 2.89 -6.82
N VAL A 215 -16.09 3.28 -7.67
CA VAL A 215 -16.40 3.92 -8.97
C VAL A 215 -16.99 2.89 -9.93
N LEU A 216 -16.35 1.73 -10.04
CA LEU A 216 -16.78 0.64 -10.91
C LEU A 216 -18.18 0.13 -10.53
N SER A 217 -18.48 0.04 -9.22
CA SER A 217 -19.80 -0.39 -8.73
C SER A 217 -20.93 0.57 -9.09
N ARG A 218 -20.63 1.87 -9.22
CA ARG A 218 -21.62 2.91 -9.54
C ARG A 218 -21.78 3.16 -11.04
N HIS A 219 -20.84 2.70 -11.85
CA HIS A 219 -20.78 2.91 -13.29
C HIS A 219 -20.61 1.58 -14.03
N PRO A 220 -21.68 0.78 -14.16
CA PRO A 220 -21.61 -0.50 -14.88
C PRO A 220 -21.25 -0.31 -16.37
N ASP A 221 -21.60 0.83 -16.96
CA ASP A 221 -21.08 1.27 -18.24
C ASP A 221 -19.84 2.15 -18.02
N LEU A 222 -18.68 1.64 -18.41
CA LEU A 222 -17.39 2.32 -18.21
C LEU A 222 -17.30 3.65 -18.94
N SER A 223 -18.07 3.85 -20.04
CA SER A 223 -18.12 5.10 -20.78
C SER A 223 -18.79 6.24 -19.96
N THR A 224 -19.57 5.89 -18.93
CA THR A 224 -20.23 6.84 -18.03
C THR A 224 -19.37 7.23 -16.82
N ILE A 225 -18.18 6.66 -16.67
CA ILE A 225 -17.28 7.03 -15.58
C ILE A 225 -16.91 8.51 -15.75
N PRO A 226 -17.26 9.38 -14.77
CA PRO A 226 -16.92 10.79 -14.87
C PRO A 226 -15.39 10.94 -14.92
N ALA A 227 -14.94 11.95 -15.62
CA ALA A 227 -13.57 12.42 -15.50
C ALA A 227 -13.23 12.59 -14.01
N ARG A 228 -11.94 12.54 -13.68
CA ARG A 228 -11.43 12.66 -12.29
C ARG A 228 -12.29 13.61 -11.46
N GLY A 229 -12.57 13.19 -10.22
CA GLY A 229 -13.44 13.94 -9.33
C GLY A 229 -13.00 15.41 -9.21
N ARG A 230 -13.93 16.31 -9.55
CA ARG A 230 -13.70 17.74 -9.36
C ARG A 230 -13.63 18.03 -7.86
N ARG A 231 -12.94 19.11 -7.49
CA ARG A 231 -13.03 19.68 -6.14
C ARG A 231 -14.49 19.74 -5.71
N ARG A 232 -14.74 19.45 -4.45
CA ARG A 232 -16.06 19.65 -3.83
C ARG A 232 -15.92 20.82 -2.86
N ALA A 233 -16.96 21.60 -2.69
CA ALA A 233 -16.95 22.69 -1.73
C ALA A 233 -17.03 22.19 -0.27
N ASP A 234 -17.75 21.08 -0.09
CA ASP A 234 -17.96 20.42 1.20
C ASP A 234 -16.83 19.45 1.62
N THR A 235 -15.82 19.27 0.77
CA THR A 235 -14.67 18.38 1.04
C THR A 235 -13.42 18.97 0.40
N GLY A 236 -12.41 19.28 1.21
CA GLY A 236 -11.20 19.90 0.69
C GLY A 236 -10.05 19.89 1.68
N ILE A 237 -8.89 20.36 1.21
CA ILE A 237 -7.71 20.64 2.01
C ILE A 237 -7.41 22.12 1.87
N TRP A 238 -7.40 22.83 2.99
CA TRP A 238 -7.34 24.27 3.02
C TRP A 238 -6.09 24.74 3.75
N ARG A 239 -5.37 25.70 3.14
CA ARG A 239 -4.19 26.28 3.75
C ARG A 239 -4.60 27.34 4.76
N CYS A 240 -3.99 27.30 5.96
CA CYS A 240 -4.17 28.26 7.03
C CYS A 240 -3.12 29.38 6.97
N LYS A 241 -3.36 30.45 7.72
CA LYS A 241 -2.49 31.64 7.80
C LYS A 241 -1.05 31.33 8.19
N ASP A 242 -0.84 30.35 9.07
CA ASP A 242 0.47 29.91 9.55
C ASP A 242 1.18 28.91 8.62
N GLY A 243 0.55 28.57 7.47
CA GLY A 243 1.05 27.61 6.50
C GLY A 243 0.67 26.16 6.79
N GLY A 244 0.05 25.86 7.93
CA GLY A 244 -0.57 24.58 8.21
C GLY A 244 -1.80 24.32 7.33
N PHE A 245 -2.36 23.11 7.40
CA PHE A 245 -3.53 22.72 6.60
C PHE A 245 -4.61 22.09 7.47
N ILE A 246 -5.88 22.32 7.07
CA ILE A 246 -7.07 21.64 7.58
C ILE A 246 -7.72 20.87 6.43
N ALA A 247 -8.06 19.62 6.67
CA ALA A 247 -8.92 18.82 5.82
C ALA A 247 -10.36 18.89 6.33
N THR A 248 -11.33 19.13 5.44
CA THR A 248 -12.76 19.10 5.74
C THR A 248 -13.47 18.02 4.96
N SER A 249 -14.57 17.46 5.51
CA SER A 249 -15.39 16.45 4.85
C SER A 249 -16.87 16.57 5.26
N ASP A 250 -17.44 17.76 5.10
CA ASP A 250 -18.80 18.11 5.51
C ASP A 250 -19.84 17.62 4.47
N MET A 251 -19.74 16.34 4.08
CA MET A 251 -20.53 15.74 2.99
C MET A 251 -22.01 15.62 3.32
N GLU A 252 -22.37 15.41 4.58
CA GLU A 252 -23.77 15.35 4.99
C GLU A 252 -24.34 16.78 5.15
N PRO A 253 -25.60 17.02 4.68
CA PRO A 253 -26.21 18.34 4.68
C PRO A 253 -26.15 19.10 6.01
N ARG A 254 -26.30 18.38 7.13
CA ARG A 254 -26.26 18.97 8.49
C ARG A 254 -24.88 19.54 8.85
N TYR A 255 -23.78 18.93 8.37
CA TYR A 255 -22.42 19.42 8.63
C TYR A 255 -22.09 20.55 7.67
N TRP A 256 -22.49 20.43 6.40
CA TRP A 256 -22.36 21.53 5.44
C TRP A 256 -23.09 22.78 5.90
N GLU A 257 -24.32 22.68 6.40
CA GLU A 257 -25.08 23.79 6.98
C GLU A 257 -24.31 24.45 8.14
N ARG A 258 -23.79 23.66 9.10
CA ARG A 258 -22.98 24.17 10.21
C ARG A 258 -21.72 24.90 9.73
N PHE A 259 -21.03 24.32 8.74
CA PHE A 259 -19.86 24.93 8.13
C PHE A 259 -20.22 26.26 7.47
N CYS A 260 -21.27 26.32 6.68
CA CYS A 260 -21.73 27.55 6.02
C CYS A 260 -22.07 28.65 7.03
N HIS A 261 -22.74 28.32 8.13
CA HIS A 261 -23.01 29.28 9.21
C HIS A 261 -21.74 29.73 9.90
N LEU A 262 -20.81 28.83 10.18
CA LEU A 262 -19.51 29.16 10.80
C LEU A 262 -18.73 30.18 9.96
N VAL A 263 -18.66 29.97 8.66
CA VAL A 263 -17.94 30.88 7.73
C VAL A 263 -18.76 32.08 7.27
N SER A 264 -19.99 32.26 7.81
CA SER A 264 -20.90 33.38 7.51
C SER A 264 -21.39 33.40 6.06
N HIS A 265 -21.58 32.24 5.44
CA HIS A 265 -22.09 32.09 4.07
C HIS A 265 -23.28 31.13 4.00
N PRO A 266 -24.42 31.41 4.67
CA PRO A 266 -25.56 30.51 4.69
C PRO A 266 -26.21 30.35 3.29
N GLU A 267 -25.98 31.26 2.36
CA GLU A 267 -26.42 31.17 0.97
C GLU A 267 -25.81 30.00 0.20
N TRP A 268 -24.72 29.40 0.69
CA TRP A 268 -24.11 28.22 0.08
C TRP A 268 -24.83 26.93 0.44
N ILE A 269 -25.68 26.89 1.46
CA ILE A 269 -26.38 25.69 1.91
C ILE A 269 -27.09 24.98 0.74
N PRO A 270 -27.93 25.63 -0.06
CA PRO A 270 -28.59 25.00 -1.20
C PRO A 270 -27.65 24.68 -2.37
N LEU A 271 -26.40 25.19 -2.36
CA LEU A 271 -25.42 25.05 -3.44
C LEU A 271 -24.42 23.94 -3.22
N GLN A 272 -24.58 23.11 -2.19
CA GLN A 272 -23.62 22.04 -1.82
C GLN A 272 -23.17 21.18 -3.01
N LEU A 273 -24.10 20.82 -3.88
CA LEU A 273 -23.86 19.96 -5.05
C LEU A 273 -23.88 20.73 -6.37
N ASP A 274 -24.02 22.04 -6.35
CA ASP A 274 -24.07 22.88 -7.56
C ASP A 274 -22.66 22.92 -8.19
N SER A 275 -22.57 22.36 -9.40
CA SER A 275 -21.34 22.34 -10.16
C SER A 275 -20.90 23.70 -10.72
N ALA A 276 -21.83 24.64 -10.92
CA ALA A 276 -21.53 25.96 -11.45
C ALA A 276 -21.01 26.91 -10.37
N ALA A 277 -21.57 26.83 -9.15
CA ALA A 277 -21.14 27.66 -8.01
C ALA A 277 -19.86 27.17 -7.35
N ARG A 278 -19.54 25.90 -7.50
CA ARG A 278 -18.51 25.17 -6.72
C ARG A 278 -17.13 25.83 -6.74
N ASP A 279 -16.62 26.19 -7.93
CA ASP A 279 -15.23 26.67 -8.05
C ASP A 279 -15.07 28.01 -7.33
N GLY A 280 -16.04 28.92 -7.44
CA GLY A 280 -16.05 30.18 -6.69
C GLY A 280 -16.23 30.01 -5.19
N ILE A 281 -17.03 29.02 -4.76
CA ILE A 281 -17.16 28.66 -3.33
C ILE A 281 -15.82 28.12 -2.81
N CYS A 282 -15.16 27.21 -3.52
CA CYS A 282 -13.85 26.69 -3.13
C CYS A 282 -12.78 27.77 -3.01
N GLU A 283 -12.73 28.73 -3.95
CA GLU A 283 -11.80 29.86 -3.89
C GLU A 283 -12.05 30.72 -2.64
N THR A 284 -13.33 31.02 -2.38
CA THR A 284 -13.70 31.81 -1.20
C THR A 284 -13.39 31.09 0.10
N ILE A 285 -13.67 29.78 0.21
CA ILE A 285 -13.30 28.96 1.37
C ILE A 285 -11.78 29.01 1.59
N GLY A 286 -10.99 28.86 0.52
CA GLY A 286 -9.54 28.96 0.60
C GLY A 286 -9.08 30.27 1.21
N ALA A 287 -9.62 31.39 0.73
CA ALA A 287 -9.32 32.73 1.27
C ALA A 287 -9.75 32.89 2.75
N ILE A 288 -10.89 32.30 3.13
CA ILE A 288 -11.36 32.32 4.53
C ILE A 288 -10.39 31.56 5.42
N PHE A 289 -9.92 30.37 5.01
CA PHE A 289 -8.98 29.59 5.83
C PHE A 289 -7.63 30.30 6.00
N GLU A 290 -7.18 31.10 5.05
CA GLU A 290 -5.95 31.90 5.18
C GLU A 290 -6.05 33.06 6.20
N THR A 291 -7.24 33.34 6.74
CA THR A 291 -7.42 34.42 7.74
C THR A 291 -7.00 34.04 9.14
N ARG A 292 -6.92 32.75 9.48
CA ARG A 292 -6.60 32.24 10.84
C ARG A 292 -5.57 31.13 10.77
N THR A 293 -4.88 30.90 11.89
CA THR A 293 -3.95 29.79 12.05
C THR A 293 -4.66 28.45 12.17
N ARG A 294 -3.93 27.33 11.96
CA ARG A 294 -4.48 25.99 12.11
C ARG A 294 -5.11 25.74 13.49
N PRO A 295 -4.46 26.07 14.64
CA PRO A 295 -5.07 25.88 15.95
C PRO A 295 -6.33 26.74 16.19
N GLU A 296 -6.39 27.96 15.65
CA GLU A 296 -7.58 28.80 15.73
C GLU A 296 -8.75 28.18 14.96
N TRP A 297 -8.49 27.62 13.77
CA TRP A 297 -9.51 26.92 12.98
C TRP A 297 -9.96 25.63 13.66
N GLU A 298 -9.06 24.86 14.24
CA GLU A 298 -9.40 23.65 15.00
C GLU A 298 -10.39 23.95 16.14
N ALA A 299 -10.17 25.03 16.86
CA ALA A 299 -11.06 25.46 17.94
C ALA A 299 -12.44 25.87 17.42
N GLU A 300 -12.53 26.65 16.35
CA GLU A 300 -13.79 27.13 15.79
C GLU A 300 -14.59 26.00 15.13
N LEU A 301 -13.93 25.13 14.35
CA LEU A 301 -14.56 23.99 13.69
C LEU A 301 -15.08 22.96 14.71
N SER A 302 -14.30 22.71 15.78
CA SER A 302 -14.74 21.85 16.89
C SER A 302 -15.98 22.40 17.58
N LYS A 303 -16.01 23.71 17.88
CA LYS A 303 -17.14 24.39 18.49
C LYS A 303 -18.39 24.33 17.62
N ALA A 304 -18.21 24.47 16.30
CA ALA A 304 -19.30 24.35 15.33
C ALA A 304 -19.73 22.89 15.07
N GLN A 305 -18.96 21.93 15.54
CA GLN A 305 -19.21 20.48 15.34
C GLN A 305 -19.31 20.11 13.84
N THR A 306 -18.36 20.58 13.03
CA THR A 306 -18.18 20.21 11.63
C THR A 306 -17.28 18.97 11.51
N GLN A 307 -17.12 18.44 10.30
CA GLN A 307 -16.25 17.31 10.02
C GLN A 307 -14.89 17.80 9.48
N PHE A 308 -13.88 17.81 10.31
CA PHE A 308 -12.55 18.27 9.96
C PHE A 308 -11.45 17.49 10.68
N SER A 309 -10.23 17.64 10.18
CA SER A 309 -9.00 17.22 10.87
C SER A 309 -7.84 18.15 10.49
N PRO A 310 -6.91 18.47 11.41
CA PRO A 310 -5.64 19.01 10.99
C PRO A 310 -4.90 18.02 10.09
N VAL A 311 -4.16 18.50 9.12
CA VAL A 311 -3.22 17.70 8.34
C VAL A 311 -1.91 17.70 9.12
N LEU A 312 -1.65 16.59 9.80
CA LEU A 312 -0.45 16.42 10.62
C LEU A 312 0.72 15.95 9.76
N ASP A 313 1.92 16.35 10.11
CA ASP A 313 3.13 15.67 9.63
C ASP A 313 3.37 14.36 10.41
N LEU A 314 4.37 13.57 9.98
CA LEU A 314 4.64 12.28 10.63
C LEU A 314 5.12 12.43 12.09
N GLY A 315 5.82 13.53 12.41
CA GLY A 315 6.27 13.82 13.77
C GLY A 315 5.06 14.10 14.68
N GLU A 316 4.20 15.03 14.25
CA GLU A 316 2.96 15.39 14.95
C GLU A 316 2.01 14.19 15.14
N ALA A 317 1.97 13.27 14.17
CA ALA A 317 1.09 12.10 14.23
C ALA A 317 1.59 10.99 15.17
N LEU A 318 2.86 11.03 15.59
CA LEU A 318 3.49 10.06 16.50
C LEU A 318 3.54 10.55 17.96
N GLU A 319 3.23 11.81 18.22
CA GLU A 319 3.09 12.39 19.56
C GLU A 319 1.70 12.07 20.16
#